data_baae12f8a6868ece65798e9a26335128
#
_entry.id   baae12f8a6868ece65798e9a26335128
#
_cell.length_a   1.000
_cell.length_b   1.000
_cell.length_c   1.000
_cell.angle_alpha   90.00
_cell.angle_beta   90.00
_cell.angle_gamma   90.00
#
_symmetry.space_group_name_H-M   'P 1'
#
loop_
_entity.id
_entity.type
_entity.pdbx_description
1 polymer ?
#
loop_
_entity_poly.entity_id
_entity_poly.type
_entity_poly.pdbx_seq_one_letter_code
_entity_poly.pdbx_strand_id
1 'polypeptide(L)'
;MNSEKGQMKLRLLDWGCTVERCRRLQEELRRLGSLILRCADEHRVAAGGALAVDRTAFAQAVTDAVRSHPLITVEEGEVTALPETGQVIVATGPLTADALAGDIARRFPGSTALHFYDAAAPLVTFESIDMDSAWFASRYDKGTADYINCPLTQEEYLTFWRELCAAKEAPVHGFEDRNVFEGCMPVEVMARRGEQTLCYGPLKPRGLRDPKTGREPYAVVQLRRDNAGGSIYNLVGFQTHLTWPEQKRVFSLIPALRQAEFVRYGVMHRNTYLDSPRLLDRYYRVRTEPRIVFAGQITGVEGYVESTASGFVAALELARRLEGKAPIDFPPETALGALALYVSNETVEHFQPMNINFGIMPPLGYRVKGKRNKNAALSQRSLEILAGLEELGTRKKAYL
;
A
#
# COMPACT_ATOMS: atom_id res chain seq x y z
N MET A 1 -22.50 26.51 3.74
CA MET A 1 -23.37 25.44 3.20
C MET A 1 -22.87 25.12 1.79
N ASN A 2 -21.91 24.22 1.67
CA ASN A 2 -21.50 23.63 0.39
C ASN A 2 -21.55 22.13 0.53
N SER A 3 -22.54 21.54 -0.13
CA SER A 3 -22.70 20.11 -0.25
C SER A 3 -21.59 19.56 -1.13
N GLU A 4 -20.54 19.01 -0.55
CA GLU A 4 -19.66 18.11 -1.26
C GLU A 4 -20.44 16.84 -1.57
N LYS A 5 -21.00 16.76 -2.76
CA LYS A 5 -21.56 15.55 -3.34
C LYS A 5 -20.43 14.52 -3.43
N GLY A 6 -20.57 13.43 -2.68
CA GLY A 6 -19.59 12.38 -2.52
C GLY A 6 -19.13 11.78 -3.85
N GLN A 7 -17.92 12.08 -4.25
CA GLN A 7 -17.25 11.35 -5.30
C GLN A 7 -16.78 10.00 -4.73
N MET A 8 -17.36 8.93 -5.25
CA MET A 8 -17.00 7.56 -4.92
C MET A 8 -15.57 7.28 -5.41
N LYS A 9 -14.62 7.13 -4.49
CA LYS A 9 -13.19 6.89 -4.79
C LYS A 9 -12.86 5.42 -4.56
N LEU A 10 -12.40 4.75 -5.61
CA LEU A 10 -11.89 3.39 -5.52
C LEU A 10 -10.55 3.38 -4.77
N ARG A 11 -10.38 2.45 -3.84
CA ARG A 11 -9.09 2.21 -3.20
C ARG A 11 -8.64 0.78 -3.47
N LEU A 12 -7.47 0.64 -4.08
CA LEU A 12 -6.82 -0.67 -4.22
C LEU A 12 -6.16 -1.04 -2.90
N LEU A 13 -6.46 -2.24 -2.40
CA LEU A 13 -5.79 -2.79 -1.22
C LEU A 13 -4.41 -3.40 -1.57
N ASP A 14 -4.01 -3.37 -2.84
CA ASP A 14 -2.80 -4.04 -3.36
C ASP A 14 -1.71 -3.07 -3.87
N TRP A 15 -1.61 -1.87 -3.33
CA TRP A 15 -0.56 -0.93 -3.73
C TRP A 15 0.84 -1.50 -3.43
N GLY A 16 1.68 -1.57 -4.48
CA GLY A 16 3.09 -1.95 -4.37
C GLY A 16 3.41 -3.44 -4.33
N CYS A 17 2.42 -4.32 -4.20
CA CYS A 17 2.62 -5.76 -4.13
C CYS A 17 2.37 -6.45 -5.49
N THR A 18 3.21 -7.42 -5.86
CA THR A 18 2.84 -8.31 -6.96
C THR A 18 1.61 -9.13 -6.53
N VAL A 19 0.59 -9.16 -7.38
CA VAL A 19 -0.73 -9.77 -7.16
C VAL A 19 -0.69 -11.12 -6.41
N GLU A 20 0.32 -11.96 -6.67
CA GLU A 20 0.45 -13.29 -6.04
C GLU A 20 0.88 -13.23 -4.55
N ARG A 21 1.58 -12.20 -4.13
CA ARG A 21 2.11 -12.05 -2.75
C ARG A 21 1.04 -11.55 -1.80
N CYS A 22 0.33 -10.50 -2.21
CA CYS A 22 -0.79 -9.95 -1.45
C CYS A 22 -1.94 -10.94 -1.34
N ARG A 23 -2.26 -11.69 -2.40
CA ARG A 23 -3.29 -12.73 -2.37
C ARG A 23 -3.08 -13.76 -1.27
N ARG A 24 -1.83 -14.10 -0.96
CA ARG A 24 -1.55 -15.01 0.14
C ARG A 24 -1.92 -14.41 1.49
N LEU A 25 -1.40 -13.23 1.81
CA LEU A 25 -1.68 -12.56 3.06
C LEU A 25 -3.19 -12.31 3.22
N GLN A 26 -3.86 -11.93 2.12
CA GLN A 26 -5.32 -11.84 2.08
C GLN A 26 -5.99 -13.18 2.42
N GLU A 27 -5.52 -14.29 1.85
CA GLU A 27 -6.08 -15.60 2.11
C GLU A 27 -5.82 -16.08 3.55
N GLU A 28 -4.63 -15.81 4.10
CA GLU A 28 -4.35 -16.05 5.51
C GLU A 28 -5.34 -15.30 6.41
N LEU A 29 -5.54 -14.01 6.14
CA LEU A 29 -6.47 -13.17 6.91
C LEU A 29 -7.94 -13.59 6.74
N ARG A 30 -8.35 -14.06 5.55
CA ARG A 30 -9.72 -14.61 5.33
C ARG A 30 -9.97 -15.83 6.19
N ARG A 31 -9.02 -16.77 6.21
CA ARG A 31 -9.12 -18.00 7.04
C ARG A 31 -9.19 -17.68 8.52
N LEU A 32 -8.51 -16.63 8.93
CA LEU A 32 -8.53 -16.15 10.31
C LEU A 32 -9.75 -15.29 10.66
N GLY A 33 -10.65 -15.02 9.72
CA GLY A 33 -11.88 -14.28 9.95
C GLY A 33 -11.69 -12.76 10.09
N SER A 34 -10.73 -12.18 9.38
CA SER A 34 -10.50 -10.73 9.41
C SER A 34 -11.73 -9.93 8.97
N LEU A 35 -12.22 -9.02 9.83
CA LEU A 35 -13.30 -8.09 9.55
C LEU A 35 -13.00 -7.25 8.29
N ILE A 36 -11.78 -6.75 8.18
CA ILE A 36 -11.37 -5.90 7.05
C ILE A 36 -11.46 -6.68 5.73
N LEU A 37 -11.00 -7.94 5.67
CA LEU A 37 -11.08 -8.74 4.45
C LEU A 37 -12.53 -9.15 4.13
N ARG A 38 -13.36 -9.41 5.13
CA ARG A 38 -14.79 -9.67 4.93
C ARG A 38 -15.47 -8.46 4.27
N CYS A 39 -15.34 -7.28 4.86
CA CYS A 39 -15.90 -6.05 4.28
C CYS A 39 -15.33 -5.73 2.89
N ALA A 40 -14.03 -6.03 2.66
CA ALA A 40 -13.40 -5.82 1.37
C ALA A 40 -13.96 -6.77 0.28
N ASP A 41 -14.21 -8.03 0.62
CA ASP A 41 -14.78 -9.01 -0.31
C ASP A 41 -16.25 -8.71 -0.63
N GLU A 42 -17.04 -8.21 0.34
CA GLU A 42 -18.43 -7.79 0.17
C GLU A 42 -18.58 -6.57 -0.75
N HIS A 43 -17.60 -5.67 -0.73
CA HIS A 43 -17.62 -4.42 -1.52
C HIS A 43 -16.58 -4.40 -2.65
N ARG A 44 -16.27 -5.59 -3.16
CA ARG A 44 -15.29 -5.77 -4.23
C ARG A 44 -15.79 -5.20 -5.55
N VAL A 45 -14.85 -4.57 -6.31
CA VAL A 45 -15.09 -4.10 -7.67
C VAL A 45 -14.10 -4.74 -8.65
N ALA A 46 -14.45 -4.77 -9.93
CA ALA A 46 -13.62 -5.36 -10.96
C ALA A 46 -12.30 -4.59 -11.12
N ALA A 47 -11.17 -5.29 -10.95
CA ALA A 47 -9.82 -4.74 -11.11
C ALA A 47 -8.81 -5.83 -11.52
N GLY A 48 -9.17 -6.67 -12.47
CA GLY A 48 -8.35 -7.78 -12.95
C GLY A 48 -7.99 -8.75 -11.82
N GLY A 49 -6.70 -8.88 -11.53
CA GLY A 49 -6.20 -9.77 -10.47
C GLY A 49 -6.08 -9.14 -9.09
N ALA A 50 -6.27 -7.83 -8.95
CA ALA A 50 -6.14 -7.11 -7.69
C ALA A 50 -7.42 -7.16 -6.83
N LEU A 51 -7.30 -6.98 -5.52
CA LEU A 51 -8.43 -6.72 -4.64
C LEU A 51 -8.68 -5.21 -4.61
N ALA A 52 -9.67 -4.77 -5.38
CA ALA A 52 -10.15 -3.40 -5.35
C ALA A 52 -11.54 -3.33 -4.72
N VAL A 53 -11.84 -2.25 -4.02
CA VAL A 53 -13.10 -2.06 -3.32
C VAL A 53 -13.71 -0.71 -3.64
N ASP A 54 -15.05 -0.65 -3.61
CA ASP A 54 -15.72 0.62 -3.49
C ASP A 54 -15.36 1.26 -2.15
N ARG A 55 -14.63 2.37 -2.20
CA ARG A 55 -14.07 3.00 -1.01
C ARG A 55 -15.14 3.43 -0.01
N THR A 56 -16.23 4.00 -0.50
CA THR A 56 -17.29 4.55 0.36
C THR A 56 -18.06 3.44 1.02
N ALA A 57 -18.50 2.43 0.26
CA ALA A 57 -19.23 1.29 0.78
C ALA A 57 -18.37 0.46 1.75
N PHE A 58 -17.10 0.22 1.41
CA PHE A 58 -16.15 -0.47 2.28
C PHE A 58 -15.92 0.28 3.60
N ALA A 59 -15.66 1.60 3.55
CA ALA A 59 -15.45 2.41 4.74
C ALA A 59 -16.69 2.43 5.63
N GLN A 60 -17.89 2.52 5.02
CA GLN A 60 -19.16 2.48 5.75
C GLN A 60 -19.35 1.13 6.43
N ALA A 61 -19.14 0.02 5.73
CA ALA A 61 -19.30 -1.32 6.30
C ALA A 61 -18.38 -1.56 7.51
N VAL A 62 -17.11 -1.13 7.43
CA VAL A 62 -16.18 -1.21 8.57
C VAL A 62 -16.65 -0.32 9.73
N THR A 63 -17.08 0.91 9.44
CA THR A 63 -17.57 1.85 10.44
C THR A 63 -18.81 1.30 11.16
N ASP A 64 -19.76 0.75 10.40
CA ASP A 64 -20.98 0.18 10.95
C ASP A 64 -20.69 -1.04 11.83
N ALA A 65 -19.78 -1.91 11.38
CA ALA A 65 -19.37 -3.07 12.17
C ALA A 65 -18.73 -2.67 13.52
N VAL A 66 -17.94 -1.61 13.55
CA VAL A 66 -17.32 -1.10 14.77
C VAL A 66 -18.34 -0.39 15.66
N ARG A 67 -19.14 0.53 15.11
CA ARG A 67 -20.08 1.36 15.87
C ARG A 67 -21.28 0.58 16.40
N SER A 68 -21.71 -0.48 15.71
CA SER A 68 -22.82 -1.31 16.15
C SER A 68 -22.44 -2.35 17.21
N HIS A 69 -21.14 -2.55 17.44
CA HIS A 69 -20.69 -3.58 18.39
C HIS A 69 -20.94 -3.13 19.84
N PRO A 70 -21.67 -3.91 20.67
CA PRO A 70 -22.14 -3.47 21.99
C PRO A 70 -21.03 -3.23 23.01
N LEU A 71 -19.82 -3.74 22.79
CA LEU A 71 -18.67 -3.61 23.68
C LEU A 71 -17.67 -2.55 23.19
N ILE A 72 -17.98 -1.80 22.12
CA ILE A 72 -17.08 -0.79 21.58
C ILE A 72 -17.69 0.59 21.76
N THR A 73 -16.97 1.48 22.44
CA THR A 73 -17.27 2.90 22.49
C THR A 73 -16.32 3.65 21.55
N VAL A 74 -16.85 4.38 20.59
CA VAL A 74 -16.07 5.22 19.67
C VAL A 74 -16.04 6.64 20.20
N GLU A 75 -14.84 7.10 20.55
CA GLU A 75 -14.58 8.49 20.95
C GLU A 75 -13.87 9.23 19.82
N GLU A 76 -14.38 10.40 19.46
CA GLU A 76 -13.82 11.26 18.41
C GLU A 76 -12.98 12.36 19.05
N GLY A 77 -11.71 12.47 18.66
CA GLY A 77 -10.81 13.49 19.17
C GLY A 77 -9.35 13.23 18.78
N GLU A 78 -8.52 14.23 18.98
CA GLU A 78 -7.07 14.10 18.80
C GLU A 78 -6.47 13.51 20.06
N VAL A 79 -5.69 12.43 19.91
CA VAL A 79 -4.88 11.84 20.97
C VAL A 79 -3.47 12.40 20.86
N THR A 80 -3.05 13.18 21.84
CA THR A 80 -1.77 13.89 21.85
C THR A 80 -0.68 13.19 22.68
N ALA A 81 -1.05 12.23 23.52
CA ALA A 81 -0.15 11.46 24.37
C ALA A 81 -0.65 10.03 24.57
N LEU A 82 0.26 9.10 24.84
CA LEU A 82 -0.06 7.72 25.19
C LEU A 82 -0.69 7.65 26.57
N PRO A 83 -1.76 6.84 26.79
CA PRO A 83 -2.35 6.63 28.09
C PRO A 83 -1.33 6.07 29.12
N GLU A 84 -1.38 6.56 30.34
CA GLU A 84 -0.46 6.13 31.40
C GLU A 84 -0.80 4.74 31.96
N THR A 85 -2.04 4.33 31.83
CA THR A 85 -2.54 3.05 32.36
C THR A 85 -3.36 2.29 31.32
N GLY A 86 -3.69 1.03 31.61
CA GLY A 86 -4.49 0.19 30.74
C GLY A 86 -3.68 -0.42 29.58
N GLN A 87 -4.36 -1.26 28.79
CA GLN A 87 -3.82 -1.85 27.59
C GLN A 87 -4.09 -0.92 26.40
N VAL A 88 -3.10 -0.73 25.55
CA VAL A 88 -3.18 0.24 24.46
C VAL A 88 -2.72 -0.38 23.16
N ILE A 89 -3.52 -0.24 22.09
CA ILE A 89 -3.07 -0.48 20.71
C ILE A 89 -3.00 0.85 19.99
N VAL A 90 -1.83 1.22 19.51
CA VAL A 90 -1.59 2.43 18.72
C VAL A 90 -1.60 2.05 17.24
N ALA A 91 -2.64 2.46 16.51
CA ALA A 91 -2.83 2.14 15.10
C ALA A 91 -3.08 3.41 14.25
N THR A 92 -2.37 4.49 14.57
CA THR A 92 -2.58 5.82 14.00
C THR A 92 -2.08 5.96 12.56
N GLY A 93 -1.33 4.97 12.08
CA GLY A 93 -0.85 4.92 10.70
C GLY A 93 0.30 5.89 10.41
N PRO A 94 0.58 6.15 9.11
CA PRO A 94 1.76 6.90 8.70
C PRO A 94 1.64 8.41 8.93
N LEU A 95 0.42 8.93 9.09
CA LEU A 95 0.13 10.35 9.31
C LEU A 95 -0.15 10.64 10.78
N THR A 96 0.54 9.97 11.69
CA THR A 96 0.46 10.23 13.13
C THR A 96 0.78 11.70 13.43
N ALA A 97 -0.10 12.35 14.20
CA ALA A 97 0.05 13.76 14.54
C ALA A 97 1.35 14.03 15.32
N ASP A 98 1.97 15.17 15.07
CA ASP A 98 3.28 15.52 15.64
C ASP A 98 3.29 15.48 17.19
N ALA A 99 2.19 15.86 17.84
CA ALA A 99 2.06 15.80 19.29
C ALA A 99 2.21 14.37 19.82
N LEU A 100 1.46 13.41 19.26
CA LEU A 100 1.55 12.01 19.64
C LEU A 100 2.90 11.39 19.23
N ALA A 101 3.40 11.71 18.04
CA ALA A 101 4.72 11.24 17.59
C ALA A 101 5.84 11.72 18.53
N GLY A 102 5.77 12.98 18.99
CA GLY A 102 6.68 13.56 19.97
C GLY A 102 6.57 12.88 21.35
N ASP A 103 5.38 12.52 21.77
CA ASP A 103 5.17 11.77 23.03
C ASP A 103 5.77 10.36 22.96
N ILE A 104 5.52 9.63 21.85
CA ILE A 104 6.12 8.33 21.60
C ILE A 104 7.65 8.40 21.64
N ALA A 105 8.24 9.40 20.97
CA ALA A 105 9.69 9.58 20.94
C ALA A 105 10.29 9.89 22.33
N ARG A 106 9.58 10.65 23.16
CA ARG A 106 10.01 10.94 24.55
C ARG A 106 9.93 9.70 25.44
N ARG A 107 8.85 8.90 25.29
CA ARG A 107 8.60 7.72 26.11
C ARG A 107 9.55 6.58 25.78
N PHE A 108 9.93 6.45 24.52
CA PHE A 108 10.83 5.40 24.03
C PHE A 108 12.07 6.01 23.37
N PRO A 109 13.04 6.52 24.16
CA PRO A 109 14.28 7.09 23.62
C PRO A 109 15.05 6.02 22.82
N GLY A 110 15.47 6.35 21.61
CA GLY A 110 16.14 5.43 20.69
C GLY A 110 15.21 4.73 19.68
N SER A 111 13.89 4.83 19.86
CA SER A 111 12.91 4.49 18.82
C SER A 111 12.55 5.71 17.98
N THR A 112 13.56 6.46 17.54
CA THR A 112 13.35 7.68 16.74
C THR A 112 12.33 7.41 15.65
N ALA A 113 11.28 8.22 15.62
CA ALA A 113 10.34 8.21 14.54
C ALA A 113 11.11 8.43 13.24
N LEU A 114 11.23 7.38 12.45
CA LEU A 114 11.84 7.45 11.14
C LEU A 114 10.79 8.01 10.18
N HIS A 115 11.23 8.77 9.22
CA HIS A 115 10.33 9.35 8.23
C HIS A 115 10.73 8.89 6.85
N PHE A 116 9.74 8.60 6.03
CA PHE A 116 9.94 8.48 4.60
C PHE A 116 8.88 9.31 3.87
N TYR A 117 9.21 9.75 2.69
CA TYR A 117 8.27 10.48 1.86
C TYR A 117 7.58 9.54 0.90
N ASP A 118 6.25 9.58 0.90
CA ASP A 118 5.39 8.90 -0.07
C ASP A 118 4.71 9.94 -0.95
N ALA A 119 4.77 9.76 -2.25
CA ALA A 119 4.18 10.65 -3.21
C ALA A 119 2.92 10.02 -3.83
N ALA A 120 1.80 10.72 -3.77
CA ALA A 120 0.58 10.30 -4.45
C ALA A 120 0.62 10.70 -5.94
N ALA A 121 0.10 9.83 -6.79
CA ALA A 121 -0.04 10.11 -8.22
C ALA A 121 -1.27 10.99 -8.52
N PRO A 122 -1.24 11.79 -9.60
CA PRO A 122 -2.36 12.61 -10.03
C PRO A 122 -3.56 11.80 -10.50
N LEU A 123 -4.74 12.42 -10.43
CA LEU A 123 -6.00 11.91 -10.95
C LEU A 123 -6.54 12.84 -12.03
N VAL A 124 -7.02 12.26 -13.12
CA VAL A 124 -7.63 13.00 -14.24
C VAL A 124 -9.05 12.50 -14.52
N THR A 125 -9.92 13.34 -15.09
CA THR A 125 -11.25 12.94 -15.55
C THR A 125 -11.15 12.13 -16.85
N PHE A 126 -11.99 11.12 -17.02
CA PHE A 126 -12.05 10.32 -18.24
C PHE A 126 -12.38 11.16 -19.47
N GLU A 127 -13.34 12.07 -19.33
CA GLU A 127 -13.83 12.92 -20.42
C GLU A 127 -12.75 13.84 -21.00
N SER A 128 -11.72 14.14 -20.21
CA SER A 128 -10.60 15.00 -20.65
C SER A 128 -9.43 14.23 -21.28
N ILE A 129 -9.53 12.89 -21.35
CA ILE A 129 -8.52 12.05 -21.98
C ILE A 129 -8.80 11.95 -23.48
N ASP A 130 -7.83 12.29 -24.32
CA ASP A 130 -7.93 12.09 -25.76
C ASP A 130 -7.83 10.59 -26.09
N MET A 131 -8.98 9.95 -26.29
CA MET A 131 -9.08 8.52 -26.62
C MET A 131 -8.67 8.23 -28.09
N ASP A 132 -8.54 9.23 -28.93
CA ASP A 132 -7.94 9.05 -30.26
C ASP A 132 -6.44 8.83 -30.18
N SER A 133 -5.80 9.30 -29.12
CA SER A 133 -4.38 9.11 -28.82
C SER A 133 -4.12 8.00 -27.78
N ALA A 134 -5.13 7.21 -27.40
CA ALA A 134 -5.03 6.17 -26.39
C ALA A 134 -5.92 4.96 -26.70
N TRP A 135 -5.71 3.85 -25.99
CA TRP A 135 -6.57 2.68 -26.14
C TRP A 135 -6.69 1.88 -24.83
N PHE A 136 -7.77 1.12 -24.71
CA PHE A 136 -7.95 0.18 -23.62
C PHE A 136 -7.23 -1.14 -23.90
N ALA A 137 -6.37 -1.59 -23.00
CA ALA A 137 -5.78 -2.93 -23.03
C ALA A 137 -5.24 -3.34 -21.67
N SER A 138 -5.04 -4.63 -21.49
CA SER A 138 -4.23 -5.19 -20.42
C SER A 138 -2.91 -5.70 -20.97
N ARG A 139 -1.87 -5.66 -20.15
CA ARG A 139 -0.53 -6.10 -20.54
C ARG A 139 -0.50 -7.61 -20.84
N TYR A 140 0.00 -7.98 -22.01
CA TYR A 140 0.01 -9.38 -22.52
C TYR A 140 -1.38 -9.99 -22.67
N ASP A 141 -2.40 -9.19 -22.89
CA ASP A 141 -3.81 -9.59 -23.02
C ASP A 141 -4.30 -10.46 -21.84
N LYS A 142 -3.79 -10.16 -20.64
CA LYS A 142 -4.13 -10.90 -19.42
C LYS A 142 -5.30 -10.25 -18.69
N GLY A 143 -6.43 -10.93 -18.64
CA GLY A 143 -7.64 -10.43 -17.98
C GLY A 143 -8.42 -9.45 -18.85
N THR A 144 -9.12 -8.52 -18.21
CA THR A 144 -9.92 -7.48 -18.87
C THR A 144 -9.09 -6.28 -19.26
N ALA A 145 -9.51 -5.54 -20.29
CA ALA A 145 -8.83 -4.33 -20.78
C ALA A 145 -9.10 -3.13 -19.86
N ASP A 146 -8.60 -3.18 -18.63
CA ASP A 146 -8.96 -2.23 -17.56
C ASP A 146 -8.10 -0.96 -17.54
N TYR A 147 -7.03 -0.89 -18.34
CA TYR A 147 -6.12 0.24 -18.38
C TYR A 147 -6.25 1.00 -19.69
N ILE A 148 -6.24 2.34 -19.60
CA ILE A 148 -6.02 3.21 -20.76
C ILE A 148 -4.51 3.32 -20.95
N ASN A 149 -4.05 3.09 -22.17
CA ASN A 149 -2.64 3.12 -22.56
C ASN A 149 -2.40 4.31 -23.45
N CYS A 150 -1.55 5.23 -23.02
CA CYS A 150 -1.17 6.46 -23.72
C CYS A 150 0.23 6.27 -24.31
N PRO A 151 0.39 6.02 -25.61
CA PRO A 151 1.67 5.80 -26.24
C PRO A 151 2.48 7.09 -26.37
N LEU A 152 3.78 6.94 -26.40
CA LEU A 152 4.74 7.98 -26.72
C LEU A 152 5.68 7.45 -27.81
N THR A 153 5.89 8.24 -28.83
CA THR A 153 7.03 8.08 -29.76
C THR A 153 8.33 8.38 -29.05
N GLN A 154 9.46 8.05 -29.66
CA GLN A 154 10.78 8.38 -29.07
C GLN A 154 10.96 9.88 -28.87
N GLU A 155 10.55 10.69 -29.83
CA GLU A 155 10.68 12.16 -29.78
C GLU A 155 9.81 12.76 -28.65
N GLU A 156 8.55 12.33 -28.55
CA GLU A 156 7.63 12.74 -27.49
C GLU A 156 8.14 12.32 -26.11
N TYR A 157 8.67 11.10 -26.00
CA TYR A 157 9.26 10.61 -24.75
C TYR A 157 10.48 11.43 -24.34
N LEU A 158 11.41 11.70 -25.24
CA LEU A 158 12.61 12.47 -24.94
C LEU A 158 12.28 13.91 -24.53
N THR A 159 11.29 14.52 -25.19
CA THR A 159 10.77 15.83 -24.80
C THR A 159 10.16 15.79 -23.41
N PHE A 160 9.28 14.84 -23.15
CA PHE A 160 8.67 14.61 -21.83
C PHE A 160 9.74 14.38 -20.76
N TRP A 161 10.71 13.51 -21.01
CA TRP A 161 11.78 13.16 -20.05
C TRP A 161 12.64 14.39 -19.69
N ARG A 162 13.04 15.19 -20.67
CA ARG A 162 13.83 16.42 -20.42
C ARG A 162 13.06 17.42 -19.58
N GLU A 163 11.81 17.67 -19.94
CA GLU A 163 10.95 18.60 -19.21
C GLU A 163 10.63 18.11 -17.80
N LEU A 164 10.46 16.80 -17.60
CA LEU A 164 10.26 16.17 -16.30
C LEU A 164 11.50 16.33 -15.41
N CYS A 165 12.71 16.11 -15.98
CA CYS A 165 13.96 16.27 -15.24
C CYS A 165 14.24 17.73 -14.82
N ALA A 166 13.78 18.70 -15.64
CA ALA A 166 13.98 20.13 -15.42
C ALA A 166 12.86 20.78 -14.59
N ALA A 167 11.78 20.05 -14.32
CA ALA A 167 10.59 20.58 -13.67
C ALA A 167 10.85 20.99 -12.20
N LYS A 168 10.16 22.05 -11.77
CA LYS A 168 10.28 22.59 -10.41
C LYS A 168 9.54 21.72 -9.43
N GLU A 169 10.25 21.32 -8.38
CA GLU A 169 9.71 20.56 -7.24
C GLU A 169 9.13 21.50 -6.19
N ALA A 170 8.13 21.01 -5.45
CA ALA A 170 7.61 21.70 -4.27
C ALA A 170 8.70 21.69 -3.18
N PRO A 171 8.83 22.78 -2.40
CA PRO A 171 9.82 22.82 -1.32
C PRO A 171 9.52 21.73 -0.29
N VAL A 172 10.51 20.91 -0.02
CA VAL A 172 10.46 19.92 1.07
C VAL A 172 11.04 20.61 2.32
N HIS A 173 10.27 20.65 3.40
CA HIS A 173 10.72 21.21 4.66
C HIS A 173 11.54 20.17 5.42
N GLY A 174 12.87 20.38 5.53
CA GLY A 174 13.77 19.60 6.39
C GLY A 174 14.93 18.92 5.67
N PHE A 175 15.90 18.45 6.42
CA PHE A 175 17.16 17.79 6.02
C PHE A 175 16.98 16.40 5.36
N GLU A 176 15.79 16.06 4.87
CA GLU A 176 15.33 14.69 4.65
C GLU A 176 15.22 14.30 3.18
N ASP A 177 15.86 15.02 2.29
CA ASP A 177 15.85 14.84 0.82
C ASP A 177 16.39 13.46 0.35
N ARG A 178 16.82 12.57 1.25
CA ARG A 178 17.53 11.34 0.92
C ARG A 178 16.76 10.03 1.19
N ASN A 179 15.64 10.09 1.89
CA ASN A 179 14.91 8.89 2.31
C ASN A 179 13.59 8.73 1.56
N VAL A 180 13.64 8.60 0.24
CA VAL A 180 12.47 8.22 -0.56
C VAL A 180 12.36 6.69 -0.57
N PHE A 181 11.19 6.16 -0.20
CA PHE A 181 10.92 4.73 -0.28
C PHE A 181 10.96 4.25 -1.74
N GLU A 182 11.75 3.22 -2.03
CA GLU A 182 11.95 2.71 -3.40
C GLU A 182 10.63 2.34 -4.11
N GLY A 183 9.64 1.84 -3.37
CA GLY A 183 8.33 1.46 -3.92
C GLY A 183 7.42 2.63 -4.30
N CYS A 184 7.69 3.84 -3.78
CA CYS A 184 6.90 5.06 -4.00
C CYS A 184 7.76 6.20 -4.57
N MET A 185 8.88 5.86 -5.22
CA MET A 185 9.81 6.84 -5.77
C MET A 185 9.11 7.77 -6.75
N PRO A 186 9.27 9.11 -6.60
CA PRO A 186 8.72 10.08 -7.53
C PRO A 186 9.22 9.87 -8.95
N VAL A 187 8.35 10.08 -9.92
CA VAL A 187 8.65 9.84 -11.35
C VAL A 187 9.80 10.70 -11.84
N GLU A 188 9.93 11.94 -11.37
CA GLU A 188 11.05 12.84 -11.68
C GLU A 188 12.37 12.36 -11.09
N VAL A 189 12.36 11.75 -9.91
CA VAL A 189 13.56 11.15 -9.29
C VAL A 189 14.00 9.92 -10.08
N MET A 190 13.05 9.08 -10.52
CA MET A 190 13.35 7.96 -11.42
C MET A 190 13.91 8.44 -12.76
N ALA A 191 13.34 9.51 -13.33
CA ALA A 191 13.79 10.07 -14.61
C ALA A 191 15.25 10.53 -14.55
N ARG A 192 15.68 11.16 -13.47
CA ARG A 192 17.07 11.63 -13.28
C ARG A 192 18.10 10.50 -13.13
N ARG A 193 17.67 9.26 -12.85
CA ARG A 193 18.57 8.10 -12.83
C ARG A 193 19.06 7.69 -14.23
N GLY A 194 18.42 8.18 -15.28
CA GLY A 194 18.85 7.97 -16.67
C GLY A 194 17.68 7.99 -17.64
N GLU A 195 17.98 8.38 -18.88
CA GLU A 195 17.01 8.55 -19.96
C GLU A 195 16.10 7.33 -20.19
N GLN A 196 16.64 6.13 -20.06
CA GLN A 196 15.90 4.88 -20.30
C GLN A 196 15.18 4.33 -19.04
N THR A 197 15.41 4.92 -17.85
CA THR A 197 14.92 4.34 -16.59
C THR A 197 13.40 4.18 -16.58
N LEU A 198 12.66 5.19 -17.05
CA LEU A 198 11.19 5.12 -17.08
C LEU A 198 10.67 4.06 -18.06
N CYS A 199 11.37 3.79 -19.17
CA CYS A 199 10.99 2.75 -20.14
C CYS A 199 11.16 1.32 -19.61
N TYR A 200 11.97 1.13 -18.57
CA TYR A 200 12.09 -0.15 -17.85
C TYR A 200 11.24 -0.17 -16.58
N GLY A 201 10.69 0.97 -16.19
CA GLY A 201 9.84 1.21 -15.01
C GLY A 201 8.38 1.48 -15.36
N PRO A 202 7.83 2.63 -14.92
CA PRO A 202 6.41 2.96 -15.05
C PRO A 202 5.93 3.12 -16.49
N LEU A 203 6.79 3.54 -17.42
CA LEU A 203 6.44 3.75 -18.83
C LEU A 203 6.84 2.58 -19.72
N LYS A 204 7.06 1.41 -19.18
CA LYS A 204 7.48 0.21 -19.93
C LYS A 204 6.45 -0.14 -21.02
N PRO A 205 6.86 -0.27 -22.30
CA PRO A 205 5.93 -0.57 -23.40
C PRO A 205 5.64 -2.08 -23.57
N ARG A 206 6.49 -2.95 -23.03
CA ARG A 206 6.45 -4.41 -23.24
C ARG A 206 5.08 -5.03 -22.93
N GLY A 207 4.58 -5.80 -23.90
CA GLY A 207 3.29 -6.50 -23.79
C GLY A 207 2.08 -5.61 -24.04
N LEU A 208 2.28 -4.41 -24.60
CA LEU A 208 1.24 -3.49 -25.05
C LEU A 208 1.48 -3.19 -26.53
N ARG A 209 0.53 -3.56 -27.38
CA ARG A 209 0.57 -3.26 -28.81
C ARG A 209 -0.44 -2.18 -29.13
N ASP A 210 0.02 -1.12 -29.78
CA ASP A 210 -0.84 -0.08 -30.29
C ASP A 210 -1.72 -0.64 -31.42
N PRO A 211 -3.05 -0.61 -31.30
CA PRO A 211 -3.95 -1.16 -32.31
C PRO A 211 -3.85 -0.44 -33.65
N LYS A 212 -3.37 0.81 -33.70
CA LYS A 212 -3.21 1.58 -34.94
C LYS A 212 -1.97 1.16 -35.73
N THR A 213 -0.89 0.83 -35.04
CA THR A 213 0.39 0.50 -35.66
C THR A 213 0.72 -1.00 -35.63
N GLY A 214 0.06 -1.77 -34.79
CA GLY A 214 0.34 -3.18 -34.52
C GLY A 214 1.68 -3.43 -33.80
N ARG A 215 2.39 -2.37 -33.37
CA ARG A 215 3.72 -2.42 -32.76
C ARG A 215 3.69 -1.97 -31.30
N GLU A 216 4.68 -2.40 -30.54
CA GLU A 216 4.94 -1.82 -29.22
C GLU A 216 5.43 -0.38 -29.40
N PRO A 217 4.86 0.64 -28.71
CA PRO A 217 5.37 2.01 -28.72
C PRO A 217 6.76 2.12 -28.09
N TYR A 218 7.38 3.28 -28.18
CA TYR A 218 8.65 3.52 -27.49
C TYR A 218 8.48 3.55 -25.97
N ALA A 219 7.43 4.24 -25.49
CA ALA A 219 7.02 4.26 -24.08
C ALA A 219 5.49 4.30 -23.98
N VAL A 220 4.92 3.91 -22.85
CA VAL A 220 3.47 3.94 -22.60
C VAL A 220 3.18 4.40 -21.19
N VAL A 221 2.41 5.47 -21.06
CA VAL A 221 1.81 5.86 -19.78
C VAL A 221 0.50 5.08 -19.60
N GLN A 222 0.34 4.41 -18.48
CA GLN A 222 -0.89 3.67 -18.17
C GLN A 222 -1.76 4.48 -17.22
N LEU A 223 -3.05 4.58 -17.53
CA LEU A 223 -4.03 5.16 -16.63
C LEU A 223 -4.91 4.04 -16.11
N ARG A 224 -5.18 4.06 -14.82
CA ARG A 224 -6.01 3.06 -14.15
C ARG A 224 -7.26 3.73 -13.59
N ARG A 225 -8.38 3.06 -13.76
CA ARG A 225 -9.66 3.48 -13.16
C ARG A 225 -9.53 3.67 -11.65
N ASP A 226 -9.97 4.83 -11.14
CA ASP A 226 -9.92 5.19 -9.72
C ASP A 226 -11.29 5.14 -9.04
N ASN A 227 -12.40 5.04 -9.80
CA ASN A 227 -13.75 4.93 -9.26
C ASN A 227 -14.59 3.90 -10.04
N ALA A 228 -15.65 3.38 -9.41
CA ALA A 228 -16.53 2.38 -10.01
C ALA A 228 -17.21 2.86 -11.30
N GLY A 229 -17.58 4.15 -11.36
CA GLY A 229 -18.20 4.77 -12.53
C GLY A 229 -17.27 4.96 -13.72
N GLY A 230 -15.95 4.76 -13.57
CA GLY A 230 -14.97 4.94 -14.64
C GLY A 230 -14.81 6.38 -15.12
N SER A 231 -15.20 7.36 -14.31
CA SER A 231 -15.09 8.79 -14.65
C SER A 231 -13.76 9.43 -14.22
N ILE A 232 -12.96 8.72 -13.37
CA ILE A 232 -11.67 9.22 -12.85
C ILE A 232 -10.61 8.15 -13.05
N TYR A 233 -9.43 8.59 -13.48
CA TYR A 233 -8.28 7.72 -13.76
C TYR A 233 -7.01 8.22 -13.07
N ASN A 234 -6.24 7.28 -12.54
CA ASN A 234 -4.97 7.50 -11.86
C ASN A 234 -3.81 7.28 -12.85
N LEU A 235 -2.85 8.19 -12.88
CA LEU A 235 -1.60 8.02 -13.64
C LEU A 235 -0.71 7.00 -12.93
N VAL A 236 -0.59 5.80 -13.47
CA VAL A 236 0.14 4.71 -12.83
C VAL A 236 1.64 4.98 -12.81
N GLY A 237 2.24 4.97 -11.61
CA GLY A 237 3.67 5.22 -11.44
C GLY A 237 4.10 6.69 -11.54
N PHE A 238 3.14 7.61 -11.51
CA PHE A 238 3.37 9.06 -11.53
C PHE A 238 3.26 9.69 -10.14
N GLN A 239 3.71 8.98 -9.12
CA GLN A 239 3.95 9.62 -7.83
C GLN A 239 4.93 10.77 -8.05
N THR A 240 4.64 11.94 -7.48
CA THR A 240 5.43 13.14 -7.76
C THR A 240 5.33 14.18 -6.66
N HIS A 241 6.39 14.94 -6.46
CA HIS A 241 6.40 16.15 -5.64
C HIS A 241 6.65 17.43 -6.47
N LEU A 242 6.49 17.35 -7.79
CA LEU A 242 6.48 18.54 -8.63
C LEU A 242 5.41 19.54 -8.15
N THR A 243 5.67 20.82 -8.31
CA THR A 243 4.62 21.84 -8.06
C THR A 243 3.42 21.61 -8.98
N TRP A 244 2.23 21.95 -8.55
CA TRP A 244 0.99 21.73 -9.33
C TRP A 244 1.03 22.36 -10.73
N PRO A 245 1.56 23.59 -10.93
CA PRO A 245 1.74 24.14 -12.29
C PRO A 245 2.66 23.27 -13.16
N GLU A 246 3.76 22.73 -12.60
CA GLU A 246 4.67 21.87 -13.32
C GLU A 246 4.04 20.51 -13.64
N GLN A 247 3.28 19.92 -12.75
CA GLN A 247 2.54 18.69 -13.04
C GLN A 247 1.61 18.90 -14.24
N LYS A 248 0.84 19.99 -14.25
CA LYS A 248 -0.03 20.31 -15.38
C LYS A 248 0.78 20.49 -16.65
N ARG A 249 1.86 21.29 -16.62
CA ARG A 249 2.71 21.60 -17.78
C ARG A 249 3.35 20.33 -18.35
N VAL A 250 4.02 19.55 -17.52
CA VAL A 250 4.81 18.40 -17.95
C VAL A 250 3.93 17.23 -18.37
N PHE A 251 2.89 16.91 -17.60
CA PHE A 251 2.05 15.76 -17.91
C PHE A 251 1.13 16.01 -19.11
N SER A 252 0.85 17.27 -19.45
CA SER A 252 0.16 17.63 -20.70
C SER A 252 1.03 17.48 -21.97
N LEU A 253 2.31 17.18 -21.83
CA LEU A 253 3.16 16.79 -22.98
C LEU A 253 2.84 15.38 -23.50
N ILE A 254 2.18 14.56 -22.70
CA ILE A 254 1.67 13.24 -23.10
C ILE A 254 0.48 13.47 -24.02
N PRO A 255 0.52 12.99 -25.30
CA PRO A 255 -0.51 13.31 -26.30
C PRO A 255 -1.94 13.12 -25.82
N ALA A 256 -2.24 11.99 -25.19
CA ALA A 256 -3.57 11.69 -24.65
C ALA A 256 -3.99 12.58 -23.47
N LEU A 257 -3.08 13.32 -22.85
CA LEU A 257 -3.32 14.16 -21.68
C LEU A 257 -3.17 15.67 -21.95
N ARG A 258 -3.07 16.10 -23.22
CA ARG A 258 -2.91 17.52 -23.57
C ARG A 258 -3.99 18.43 -23.00
N GLN A 259 -5.21 17.93 -22.92
CA GLN A 259 -6.37 18.64 -22.40
C GLN A 259 -6.86 18.07 -21.06
N ALA A 260 -6.02 17.28 -20.39
CA ALA A 260 -6.43 16.58 -19.18
C ALA A 260 -6.83 17.54 -18.05
N GLU A 261 -7.99 17.27 -17.44
CA GLU A 261 -8.47 17.92 -16.26
C GLU A 261 -8.05 17.14 -15.02
N PHE A 262 -7.16 17.75 -14.23
CA PHE A 262 -6.68 17.15 -13.00
C PHE A 262 -7.69 17.34 -11.87
N VAL A 263 -8.34 16.27 -11.47
CA VAL A 263 -9.22 16.21 -10.28
C VAL A 263 -8.40 16.38 -9.00
N ARG A 264 -7.20 15.85 -9.01
CA ARG A 264 -6.25 15.97 -7.91
C ARG A 264 -4.82 15.92 -8.48
N TYR A 265 -3.99 16.83 -8.03
CA TYR A 265 -2.56 16.78 -8.30
C TYR A 265 -1.88 15.76 -7.38
N GLY A 266 -0.72 15.29 -7.83
CA GLY A 266 0.18 14.52 -6.99
C GLY A 266 0.65 15.38 -5.80
N VAL A 267 0.79 14.75 -4.66
CA VAL A 267 1.30 15.38 -3.43
C VAL A 267 2.25 14.42 -2.73
N MET A 268 3.25 14.99 -2.08
CA MET A 268 4.13 14.24 -1.21
C MET A 268 3.58 14.25 0.21
N HIS A 269 3.56 13.10 0.86
CA HIS A 269 3.23 12.95 2.27
C HIS A 269 4.47 12.51 3.03
N ARG A 270 4.70 13.12 4.19
CA ARG A 270 5.67 12.65 5.16
C ARG A 270 5.02 11.55 5.98
N ASN A 271 5.50 10.32 5.80
CA ASN A 271 5.05 9.17 6.57
C ASN A 271 5.96 8.96 7.77
N THR A 272 5.36 8.72 8.92
CA THR A 272 6.05 8.43 10.17
C THR A 272 6.00 6.93 10.44
N TYR A 273 7.12 6.32 10.79
CA TYR A 273 7.20 4.94 11.26
C TYR A 273 8.24 4.80 12.37
N LEU A 274 8.16 3.71 13.12
CA LEU A 274 9.04 3.42 14.24
C LEU A 274 10.27 2.62 13.79
N ASP A 275 11.38 2.76 14.49
CA ASP A 275 12.47 1.78 14.42
C ASP A 275 12.04 0.50 15.16
N SER A 276 11.09 -0.20 14.55
CA SER A 276 10.39 -1.33 15.14
C SER A 276 11.28 -2.48 15.59
N PRO A 277 12.35 -2.86 14.85
CA PRO A 277 13.24 -3.91 15.30
C PRO A 277 13.82 -3.70 16.70
N ARG A 278 14.07 -2.46 17.07
CA ARG A 278 14.61 -2.10 18.40
C ARG A 278 13.54 -1.92 19.45
N LEU A 279 12.35 -1.51 19.02
CA LEU A 279 11.25 -1.18 19.93
C LEU A 279 10.30 -2.35 20.19
N LEU A 280 9.95 -3.12 19.14
CA LEU A 280 8.87 -4.08 19.18
C LEU A 280 9.36 -5.53 19.18
N ASP A 281 8.61 -6.38 19.85
CA ASP A 281 8.75 -7.83 19.70
C ASP A 281 7.90 -8.36 18.53
N ARG A 282 7.95 -9.68 18.26
CA ARG A 282 7.23 -10.33 17.16
C ARG A 282 5.69 -10.28 17.27
N TYR A 283 5.18 -9.83 18.42
CA TYR A 283 3.75 -9.62 18.65
C TYR A 283 3.37 -8.15 18.59
N TYR A 284 4.27 -7.31 18.10
CA TYR A 284 4.13 -5.86 18.00
C TYR A 284 4.03 -5.14 19.35
N ARG A 285 4.39 -5.80 20.48
CA ARG A 285 4.43 -5.19 21.82
C ARG A 285 5.73 -4.40 21.98
N VAL A 286 5.65 -3.29 22.68
CA VAL A 286 6.84 -2.59 23.14
C VAL A 286 7.60 -3.46 24.14
N ARG A 287 8.87 -3.77 23.85
CA ARG A 287 9.70 -4.68 24.65
C ARG A 287 9.84 -4.24 26.10
N THR A 288 9.99 -2.94 26.32
CA THR A 288 10.16 -2.34 27.66
C THR A 288 8.82 -2.08 28.36
N GLU A 289 7.72 -2.02 27.63
CA GLU A 289 6.37 -1.72 28.15
C GLU A 289 5.29 -2.50 27.41
N PRO A 290 5.15 -3.82 27.68
CA PRO A 290 4.30 -4.73 26.87
C PRO A 290 2.79 -4.43 26.90
N ARG A 291 2.31 -3.53 27.77
CA ARG A 291 0.93 -3.06 27.75
C ARG A 291 0.63 -2.19 26.53
N ILE A 292 1.65 -1.62 25.90
CA ILE A 292 1.55 -0.82 24.67
C ILE A 292 1.93 -1.71 23.49
N VAL A 293 1.04 -1.72 22.51
CA VAL A 293 1.19 -2.49 21.26
C VAL A 293 1.02 -1.53 20.10
N PHE A 294 1.89 -1.60 19.10
CA PHE A 294 1.74 -0.82 17.87
C PHE A 294 1.19 -1.69 16.76
N ALA A 295 0.42 -1.10 15.82
CA ALA A 295 -0.17 -1.81 14.70
C ALA A 295 -0.25 -0.93 13.46
N GLY A 296 -0.29 -1.56 12.30
CA GLY A 296 -0.40 -0.87 11.03
C GLY A 296 0.91 -0.25 10.53
N GLN A 297 0.79 0.66 9.60
CA GLN A 297 1.91 1.22 8.84
C GLN A 297 2.95 1.94 9.71
N ILE A 298 2.54 2.47 10.87
CA ILE A 298 3.47 3.05 11.84
C ILE A 298 4.56 2.06 12.30
N THR A 299 4.32 0.76 12.23
CA THR A 299 5.30 -0.28 12.58
C THR A 299 6.30 -0.59 11.47
N GLY A 300 6.24 0.10 10.33
CA GLY A 300 7.10 -0.18 9.18
C GLY A 300 6.63 -1.36 8.31
N VAL A 301 5.41 -1.85 8.49
CA VAL A 301 4.76 -2.66 7.46
C VAL A 301 4.16 -1.73 6.41
N GLU A 302 4.43 -1.97 5.14
CA GLU A 302 3.95 -1.12 4.05
C GLU A 302 2.80 -1.83 3.31
N GLY A 303 1.67 -1.13 3.16
CA GLY A 303 0.48 -1.61 2.47
C GLY A 303 -0.72 -1.83 3.40
N TYR A 304 -1.93 -1.78 2.81
CA TYR A 304 -3.19 -1.90 3.57
C TYR A 304 -3.42 -3.31 4.13
N VAL A 305 -3.05 -4.34 3.35
CA VAL A 305 -3.22 -5.73 3.76
C VAL A 305 -2.20 -6.08 4.85
N GLU A 306 -0.98 -5.59 4.72
CA GLU A 306 0.09 -5.72 5.72
C GLU A 306 -0.27 -4.98 7.01
N SER A 307 -0.86 -3.79 6.91
CA SER A 307 -1.36 -3.04 8.07
C SER A 307 -2.49 -3.79 8.77
N THR A 308 -3.40 -4.40 7.99
CA THR A 308 -4.46 -5.28 8.53
C THR A 308 -3.85 -6.49 9.23
N ALA A 309 -2.81 -7.09 8.66
CA ALA A 309 -2.13 -8.25 9.23
C ALA A 309 -1.46 -7.94 10.56
N SER A 310 -0.71 -6.83 10.63
CA SER A 310 -0.07 -6.41 11.88
C SER A 310 -1.12 -6.11 12.97
N GLY A 311 -2.21 -5.41 12.61
CA GLY A 311 -3.33 -5.14 13.52
C GLY A 311 -4.01 -6.41 14.00
N PHE A 312 -4.18 -7.40 13.13
CA PHE A 312 -4.76 -8.69 13.49
C PHE A 312 -3.89 -9.46 14.50
N VAL A 313 -2.57 -9.55 14.25
CA VAL A 313 -1.64 -10.22 15.17
C VAL A 313 -1.57 -9.50 16.52
N ALA A 314 -1.47 -8.17 16.51
CA ALA A 314 -1.45 -7.34 17.70
C ALA A 314 -2.71 -7.50 18.57
N ALA A 315 -3.89 -7.45 17.95
CA ALA A 315 -5.16 -7.60 18.63
C ALA A 315 -5.38 -9.04 19.17
N LEU A 316 -4.99 -10.04 18.39
CA LEU A 316 -5.11 -11.45 18.80
C LEU A 316 -4.21 -11.75 20.00
N GLU A 317 -2.96 -11.25 19.99
CA GLU A 317 -2.04 -11.37 21.12
C GLU A 317 -2.61 -10.72 22.39
N LEU A 318 -3.04 -9.47 22.26
CA LEU A 318 -3.60 -8.73 23.39
C LEU A 318 -4.83 -9.44 23.96
N ALA A 319 -5.75 -9.90 23.14
CA ALA A 319 -6.93 -10.63 23.56
C ALA A 319 -6.57 -11.92 24.32
N ARG A 320 -5.62 -12.70 23.80
CA ARG A 320 -5.15 -13.94 24.45
C ARG A 320 -4.47 -13.66 25.78
N ARG A 321 -3.65 -12.62 25.85
CA ARG A 321 -2.98 -12.19 27.07
C ARG A 321 -3.96 -11.76 28.16
N LEU A 322 -5.04 -11.04 27.81
CA LEU A 322 -6.12 -10.68 28.72
C LEU A 322 -6.89 -11.91 29.22
N GLU A 323 -6.94 -12.96 28.42
CA GLU A 323 -7.52 -14.26 28.81
C GLU A 323 -6.54 -15.16 29.59
N GLY A 324 -5.31 -14.72 29.87
CA GLY A 324 -4.26 -15.54 30.50
C GLY A 324 -3.73 -16.66 29.61
N LYS A 325 -3.93 -16.61 28.30
CA LYS A 325 -3.48 -17.59 27.32
C LYS A 325 -2.12 -17.22 26.72
N ALA A 326 -1.32 -18.21 26.37
CA ALA A 326 -0.08 -17.99 25.62
C ALA A 326 -0.36 -17.37 24.26
N PRO A 327 0.54 -16.50 23.74
CA PRO A 327 0.41 -15.95 22.40
C PRO A 327 0.44 -17.05 21.33
N ILE A 328 -0.10 -16.77 20.15
CA ILE A 328 0.03 -17.68 19.00
C ILE A 328 1.26 -17.25 18.21
N ASP A 329 2.20 -18.17 18.09
CA ASP A 329 3.36 -18.03 17.23
C ASP A 329 3.00 -18.35 15.79
N PHE A 330 2.90 -17.31 14.95
CA PHE A 330 2.84 -17.52 13.52
C PHE A 330 4.24 -17.86 13.00
N PRO A 331 4.45 -19.05 12.41
CA PRO A 331 5.75 -19.44 11.91
C PRO A 331 6.24 -18.56 10.75
N PRO A 332 7.55 -18.41 10.55
CA PRO A 332 8.11 -17.58 9.46
C PRO A 332 7.76 -18.05 8.06
N GLU A 333 7.28 -19.27 7.92
CA GLU A 333 6.74 -19.83 6.68
C GLU A 333 5.36 -19.25 6.30
N THR A 334 4.67 -18.59 7.23
CA THR A 334 3.44 -17.83 6.96
C THR A 334 3.77 -16.38 6.62
N ALA A 335 2.91 -15.71 5.87
CA ALA A 335 3.12 -14.29 5.56
C ALA A 335 2.97 -13.42 6.83
N LEU A 336 2.03 -13.76 7.71
CA LEU A 336 1.86 -13.12 9.02
C LEU A 336 3.12 -13.22 9.87
N GLY A 337 3.68 -14.43 10.02
CA GLY A 337 4.88 -14.66 10.81
C GLY A 337 6.12 -14.03 10.20
N ALA A 338 6.27 -14.06 8.88
CA ALA A 338 7.39 -13.43 8.19
C ALA A 338 7.41 -11.91 8.37
N LEU A 339 6.25 -11.24 8.27
CA LEU A 339 6.14 -9.80 8.55
C LEU A 339 6.44 -9.48 10.01
N ALA A 340 5.86 -10.23 10.95
CA ALA A 340 6.08 -10.03 12.39
C ALA A 340 7.56 -10.18 12.76
N LEU A 341 8.25 -11.16 12.18
CA LEU A 341 9.68 -11.34 12.38
C LEU A 341 10.51 -10.23 11.72
N TYR A 342 10.13 -9.75 10.54
CA TYR A 342 10.83 -8.67 9.88
C TYR A 342 10.83 -7.39 10.72
N VAL A 343 9.67 -6.98 11.26
CA VAL A 343 9.55 -5.75 12.08
C VAL A 343 10.12 -5.87 13.48
N SER A 344 10.46 -7.08 13.93
CA SER A 344 11.03 -7.32 15.26
C SER A 344 12.46 -7.85 15.25
N ASN A 345 13.08 -7.93 14.08
CA ASN A 345 14.42 -8.48 13.94
C ASN A 345 15.51 -7.45 14.29
N GLU A 346 16.04 -7.53 15.47
CA GLU A 346 17.09 -6.63 16.00
C GLU A 346 18.40 -6.62 15.21
N THR A 347 18.61 -7.63 14.33
CA THR A 347 19.82 -7.68 13.48
C THR A 347 19.74 -6.78 12.24
N VAL A 348 18.59 -6.15 11.98
CA VAL A 348 18.42 -5.21 10.87
C VAL A 348 19.03 -3.86 11.23
N GLU A 349 20.14 -3.51 10.60
CA GLU A 349 20.86 -2.24 10.86
C GLU A 349 20.15 -1.04 10.23
N HIS A 350 19.60 -1.21 9.04
CA HIS A 350 18.91 -0.16 8.27
C HIS A 350 17.46 -0.56 8.01
N PHE A 351 16.62 -0.38 9.02
CA PHE A 351 15.22 -0.74 8.92
C PHE A 351 14.49 0.18 7.92
N GLN A 352 13.76 -0.44 7.00
CA GLN A 352 12.96 0.24 5.99
C GLN A 352 11.56 -0.36 5.99
N PRO A 353 10.51 0.45 5.77
CA PRO A 353 9.17 -0.08 5.56
C PRO A 353 9.14 -1.12 4.44
N MET A 354 8.37 -2.19 4.62
CA MET A 354 8.36 -3.30 3.66
C MET A 354 6.97 -3.89 3.46
N ASN A 355 6.65 -4.15 2.18
CA ASN A 355 5.53 -5.01 1.80
C ASN A 355 5.91 -6.48 1.98
N ILE A 356 4.90 -7.33 2.21
CA ILE A 356 5.10 -8.77 2.20
C ILE A 356 5.74 -9.24 0.89
N ASN A 357 6.80 -10.00 1.00
CA ASN A 357 7.47 -10.57 -0.16
C ASN A 357 8.07 -11.94 0.16
N PHE A 358 8.29 -12.75 -0.89
CA PHE A 358 8.82 -14.10 -0.71
C PHE A 358 10.28 -14.14 -0.24
N GLY A 359 10.98 -12.99 -0.27
CA GLY A 359 12.39 -12.90 0.18
C GLY A 359 12.55 -12.93 1.70
N ILE A 360 11.50 -12.50 2.45
CA ILE A 360 11.52 -12.56 3.91
C ILE A 360 10.97 -13.87 4.47
N MET A 361 10.52 -14.78 3.61
CA MET A 361 10.02 -16.10 4.00
C MET A 361 11.12 -17.15 3.84
N PRO A 362 11.20 -18.15 4.72
CA PRO A 362 12.14 -19.25 4.57
C PRO A 362 11.96 -19.98 3.23
N PRO A 363 13.05 -20.37 2.56
CA PRO A 363 12.96 -21.10 1.29
C PRO A 363 12.28 -22.46 1.48
N LEU A 364 11.82 -23.06 0.38
CA LEU A 364 11.40 -24.46 0.37
C LEU A 364 12.63 -25.35 0.58
N GLY A 365 12.51 -26.40 1.38
CA GLY A 365 13.56 -27.39 1.59
C GLY A 365 13.90 -28.25 0.36
N TYR A 366 13.23 -27.97 -0.77
CA TYR A 366 13.39 -28.70 -2.04
C TYR A 366 13.33 -27.75 -3.23
N ARG A 367 13.87 -28.20 -4.36
CA ARG A 367 13.94 -27.40 -5.60
C ARG A 367 12.62 -27.47 -6.37
N VAL A 368 12.01 -26.29 -6.67
CA VAL A 368 10.85 -26.16 -7.54
C VAL A 368 11.27 -25.40 -8.80
N LYS A 369 10.96 -25.97 -9.98
CA LYS A 369 11.28 -25.36 -11.28
C LYS A 369 10.25 -24.29 -11.63
N GLY A 370 10.75 -23.09 -11.94
CA GLY A 370 9.93 -21.94 -12.35
C GLY A 370 9.42 -21.08 -11.17
N LYS A 371 9.52 -19.76 -11.34
CA LYS A 371 9.14 -18.77 -10.30
C LYS A 371 7.68 -18.91 -9.84
N ARG A 372 6.75 -19.10 -10.80
CA ARG A 372 5.32 -19.26 -10.51
C ARG A 372 5.05 -20.48 -9.63
N ASN A 373 5.62 -21.63 -9.99
CA ASN A 373 5.44 -22.86 -9.23
C ASN A 373 6.07 -22.77 -7.84
N LYS A 374 7.28 -22.14 -7.73
CA LYS A 374 7.91 -21.88 -6.44
C LYS A 374 7.02 -21.01 -5.55
N ASN A 375 6.45 -19.95 -6.10
CA ASN A 375 5.55 -19.05 -5.36
C ASN A 375 4.26 -19.77 -4.93
N ALA A 376 3.69 -20.62 -5.79
CA ALA A 376 2.51 -21.43 -5.45
C ALA A 376 2.82 -22.42 -4.31
N ALA A 377 3.97 -23.10 -4.36
CA ALA A 377 4.40 -24.04 -3.30
C ALA A 377 4.63 -23.34 -1.95
N LEU A 378 5.25 -22.15 -1.95
CA LEU A 378 5.37 -21.32 -0.74
C LEU A 378 4.00 -20.90 -0.20
N SER A 379 3.05 -20.59 -1.08
CA SER A 379 1.68 -20.26 -0.70
C SER A 379 0.95 -21.44 -0.07
N GLN A 380 1.08 -22.59 -0.68
CA GLN A 380 0.43 -23.81 -0.19
C GLN A 380 0.98 -24.20 1.19
N ARG A 381 2.31 -24.20 1.37
CA ARG A 381 2.95 -24.45 2.66
C ARG A 381 2.40 -23.55 3.77
N SER A 382 2.30 -22.24 3.50
CA SER A 382 1.78 -21.28 4.46
C SER A 382 0.35 -21.62 4.92
N LEU A 383 -0.53 -21.93 3.96
CA LEU A 383 -1.92 -22.26 4.26
C LEU A 383 -2.10 -23.60 5.00
N GLU A 384 -1.22 -24.57 4.72
CA GLU A 384 -1.19 -25.85 5.44
C GLU A 384 -0.77 -25.66 6.91
N ILE A 385 0.25 -24.83 7.13
CA ILE A 385 0.69 -24.48 8.50
C ILE A 385 -0.44 -23.79 9.28
N LEU A 386 -1.13 -22.82 8.66
CA LEU A 386 -2.25 -22.16 9.32
C LEU A 386 -3.41 -23.11 9.65
N ALA A 387 -3.71 -24.06 8.78
CA ALA A 387 -4.70 -25.08 9.04
C ALA A 387 -4.35 -26.00 10.22
N GLY A 388 -3.05 -26.20 10.46
CA GLY A 388 -2.53 -26.96 11.61
C GLY A 388 -2.55 -26.21 12.95
N LEU A 389 -2.78 -24.89 12.94
CA LEU A 389 -2.92 -24.11 14.17
C LEU A 389 -4.36 -24.26 14.71
N GLU A 390 -4.70 -25.43 15.23
CA GLU A 390 -6.06 -25.84 15.65
C GLU A 390 -6.75 -24.86 16.60
N GLU A 391 -6.00 -24.15 17.44
CA GLU A 391 -6.55 -23.15 18.36
C GLU A 391 -7.19 -21.93 17.67
N LEU A 392 -6.86 -21.68 16.40
CA LEU A 392 -7.48 -20.62 15.60
C LEU A 392 -8.87 -21.03 15.07
N GLY A 393 -9.12 -22.34 14.91
CA GLY A 393 -10.38 -22.88 14.37
C GLY A 393 -11.58 -22.79 15.34
N THR A 394 -11.34 -22.76 16.63
CA THR A 394 -12.42 -22.73 17.64
C THR A 394 -13.07 -21.35 17.79
N ARG A 395 -12.46 -20.27 17.32
CA ARG A 395 -12.98 -18.90 17.43
C ARG A 395 -13.87 -18.42 16.28
N LYS A 396 -14.06 -19.20 15.21
CA LYS A 396 -15.01 -18.84 14.13
C LYS A 396 -16.44 -18.56 14.60
N LYS A 397 -16.79 -18.95 15.83
CA LYS A 397 -18.14 -18.75 16.42
C LYS A 397 -18.25 -17.62 17.44
N ALA A 398 -17.15 -16.99 17.86
CA ALA A 398 -17.17 -16.05 18.98
C ALA A 398 -17.07 -14.56 18.59
N TYR A 399 -16.82 -14.24 17.30
CA TYR A 399 -16.70 -12.86 16.81
C TYR A 399 -17.64 -12.54 15.64
N LEU A 400 -18.74 -13.29 15.52
CA LEU A 400 -19.86 -13.01 14.60
C LEU A 400 -21.02 -12.40 15.37
#